data_98a36129b1c22948e880417747cd0fca
#
_entry.id   98a36129b1c22948e880417747cd0fca
#
_cell.length_a   1.000
_cell.length_b   1.000
_cell.length_c   1.000
_cell.angle_alpha   90.00
_cell.angle_beta   90.00
_cell.angle_gamma   90.00
#
_symmetry.space_group_name_H-M   'P 1'
#
loop_
_entity.id
_entity.type
_entity.pdbx_description
1 polymer ?
#
loop_
_entity_poly.entity_id
_entity_poly.type
_entity_poly.pdbx_seq_one_letter_code
_entity_poly.pdbx_strand_id
1 'polypeptide(L)'
;MRDNEALGRRQRIERFVTDRDVPLTRLLLYTRWFKWGLLLMLLMILLLPISLIKYHRVTPDGFKPVIKISFLDFIQSWSLRRSALKLMAEDKFDDSVHAWHSSIANHPGNMEYMREYFRFLMDHDLRRSKSKDAAQNGMWFLRITQTNRTDIQLLAEVFDFYDLHTYNHHILNTLESDLPIDLEKKYVKTLFRAGAAEDFRKRLSKLSSEDIRSDPELKLYRAASLAAWGPPETALDNLEMIRSKLEDKDFGPLAHILNIQVSQARSEVEHYKQSLDFLIRVGKDTLMHHLNYWGMLIQEGRKPEALQQLQRYNSPPRNAIEVAYFGEVASSLGEKDLALQFLSTYAPQYGYHETVWHVYAQLLTGMEKWSELRRAALIIRNSRYVTDALTGFSKFMEARAAVGESRRLAAEQLIGQVLQHKYAFAPTGYFIGQELGNMGFPAEALSILTPLESSYKDSTEYWETIFTLASSSGNWEPLFNAAENLYRMDPDNWAYTNNYAALLLSERRKPETAVSLTYELMNRNKNVNIASVINHALALALNRRFVEAVEYMKKIPSETLSAELVPGYNMAWFEIAYRKKDFDTAREYALKVDVDKLLPGDKLFYLETWDTLNTIQ
;
A
#
# COMPACT_ATOMS: atom_id res chain seq x y z
N MET A 1 79.00 35.50 -7.45
CA MET A 1 77.76 35.98 -8.09
C MET A 1 77.72 35.96 -9.61
N ARG A 2 78.89 35.84 -10.26
CA ARG A 2 79.01 35.87 -11.78
C ARG A 2 78.71 34.51 -12.45
N ASP A 3 78.82 33.39 -11.75
CA ASP A 3 78.60 32.02 -12.33
C ASP A 3 77.13 31.60 -12.51
N ASN A 4 76.21 32.37 -12.04
CA ASN A 4 74.76 32.02 -12.14
C ASN A 4 74.10 32.63 -13.39
N GLU A 5 74.72 33.54 -14.13
CA GLU A 5 74.10 34.15 -15.32
C GLU A 5 74.18 33.29 -16.58
N ALA A 6 75.07 32.30 -16.58
CA ALA A 6 75.26 31.41 -17.74
C ALA A 6 74.47 30.13 -17.73
N LEU A 7 73.80 29.81 -16.59
CA LEU A 7 72.97 28.59 -16.46
C LEU A 7 71.57 28.83 -17.04
N GLY A 8 71.16 27.99 -18.00
CA GLY A 8 69.82 28.02 -18.55
C GLY A 8 68.78 27.83 -17.43
N ARG A 9 67.61 28.41 -17.65
CA ARG A 9 66.50 28.46 -16.65
C ARG A 9 66.18 27.08 -16.03
N ARG A 10 66.35 25.99 -16.81
CA ARG A 10 66.14 24.60 -16.39
C ARG A 10 67.16 24.11 -15.36
N GLN A 11 68.46 24.43 -15.61
CA GLN A 11 69.57 24.08 -14.71
C GLN A 11 69.51 24.86 -13.37
N ARG A 12 69.00 26.09 -13.38
CA ARG A 12 68.77 26.86 -12.15
C ARG A 12 67.69 26.26 -11.29
N ILE A 13 66.63 25.75 -11.91
CA ILE A 13 65.52 25.07 -11.15
C ILE A 13 66.00 23.74 -10.60
N GLU A 14 66.72 22.91 -11.37
CA GLU A 14 67.26 21.64 -10.91
C GLU A 14 68.25 21.80 -9.76
N ARG A 15 69.18 22.78 -9.83
CA ARG A 15 70.08 23.10 -8.70
C ARG A 15 69.31 23.56 -7.45
N PHE A 16 68.26 24.31 -7.62
CA PHE A 16 67.47 24.86 -6.56
C PHE A 16 66.63 23.77 -5.84
N VAL A 17 66.20 22.74 -6.54
CA VAL A 17 65.40 21.63 -6.01
C VAL A 17 66.28 20.55 -5.38
N THR A 18 67.54 20.39 -5.82
CA THR A 18 68.45 19.40 -5.27
C THR A 18 69.27 19.90 -4.08
N ASP A 19 69.31 21.20 -3.78
CA ASP A 19 69.98 21.77 -2.63
C ASP A 19 69.13 21.62 -1.34
N ARG A 20 69.51 20.67 -0.45
CA ARG A 20 68.75 20.31 0.73
C ARG A 20 68.57 21.46 1.75
N ASP A 21 69.33 22.51 1.65
CA ASP A 21 69.34 23.63 2.60
C ASP A 21 68.51 24.85 2.13
N VAL A 22 67.73 24.73 1.05
CA VAL A 22 66.93 25.85 0.58
C VAL A 22 65.63 25.97 1.37
N PRO A 23 65.42 27.03 2.16
CA PRO A 23 64.16 27.22 2.87
C PRO A 23 62.99 27.36 1.89
N LEU A 24 61.85 26.78 2.24
CA LEU A 24 60.59 26.88 1.49
C LEU A 24 60.26 28.31 1.04
N THR A 25 60.63 29.28 1.84
CA THR A 25 60.51 30.73 1.54
C THR A 25 61.29 31.20 0.32
N ARG A 26 62.50 30.63 0.05
CA ARG A 26 63.27 30.93 -1.15
C ARG A 26 62.68 30.30 -2.41
N LEU A 27 62.16 29.06 -2.30
CA LEU A 27 61.42 28.40 -3.38
C LEU A 27 60.18 29.21 -3.80
N LEU A 28 59.43 29.71 -2.83
CA LEU A 28 58.28 30.61 -3.00
C LEU A 28 58.67 31.94 -3.70
N LEU A 29 59.83 32.52 -3.34
CA LEU A 29 60.24 33.84 -3.86
C LEU A 29 60.78 33.78 -5.29
N TYR A 30 61.51 32.73 -5.66
CA TYR A 30 62.29 32.68 -6.91
C TYR A 30 61.73 31.77 -8.00
N THR A 31 60.79 30.85 -7.70
CA THR A 31 60.27 29.91 -8.71
C THR A 31 58.84 30.26 -9.11
N ARG A 32 58.65 30.83 -10.30
CA ARG A 32 57.31 31.19 -10.80
C ARG A 32 56.34 30.00 -10.84
N TRP A 33 56.79 28.83 -11.28
CA TRP A 33 55.98 27.59 -11.32
C TRP A 33 55.55 27.13 -9.92
N PHE A 34 56.41 27.25 -8.93
CA PHE A 34 56.07 26.89 -7.55
C PHE A 34 55.03 27.86 -6.95
N LYS A 35 55.16 29.17 -7.27
CA LYS A 35 54.17 30.17 -6.88
C LYS A 35 52.79 29.87 -7.46
N TRP A 36 52.74 29.53 -8.76
CA TRP A 36 51.49 29.15 -9.40
C TRP A 36 50.96 27.84 -8.86
N GLY A 37 51.80 26.84 -8.61
CA GLY A 37 51.40 25.56 -7.98
C GLY A 37 50.86 25.74 -6.57
N LEU A 38 51.54 26.58 -5.76
CA LEU A 38 51.07 26.91 -4.41
C LEU A 38 49.77 27.72 -4.44
N LEU A 39 49.66 28.69 -5.32
CA LEU A 39 48.45 29.47 -5.52
C LEU A 39 47.28 28.56 -5.93
N LEU A 40 47.51 27.62 -6.82
CA LEU A 40 46.54 26.65 -7.32
C LEU A 40 46.13 25.69 -6.19
N MET A 41 47.09 25.25 -5.37
CA MET A 41 46.83 24.41 -4.18
C MET A 41 46.03 25.18 -3.12
N LEU A 42 46.36 26.42 -2.82
CA LEU A 42 45.64 27.29 -1.93
C LEU A 42 44.21 27.56 -2.44
N LEU A 43 44.08 27.82 -3.74
CA LEU A 43 42.79 28.00 -4.39
C LEU A 43 41.95 26.72 -4.30
N MET A 44 42.53 25.53 -4.51
CA MET A 44 41.84 24.25 -4.32
C MET A 44 41.41 24.05 -2.88
N ILE A 45 42.28 24.34 -1.89
CA ILE A 45 41.95 24.26 -0.47
C ILE A 45 40.81 25.22 -0.11
N LEU A 46 40.79 26.42 -0.66
CA LEU A 46 39.75 27.42 -0.43
C LEU A 46 38.42 27.05 -1.12
N LEU A 47 38.48 26.46 -2.31
CA LEU A 47 37.30 26.04 -3.07
C LEU A 47 36.74 24.73 -2.59
N LEU A 48 37.54 23.86 -1.93
CA LEU A 48 37.08 22.54 -1.42
C LEU A 48 35.88 22.66 -0.49
N PRO A 49 35.85 23.51 0.56
CA PRO A 49 34.69 23.68 1.41
C PRO A 49 33.46 24.18 0.66
N ILE A 50 33.68 25.10 -0.31
CA ILE A 50 32.59 25.63 -1.15
C ILE A 50 32.00 24.54 -2.04
N SER A 51 32.86 23.65 -2.57
CA SER A 51 32.41 22.51 -3.41
C SER A 51 31.64 21.46 -2.66
N LEU A 52 31.75 21.40 -1.32
CA LEU A 52 31.03 20.50 -0.41
C LEU A 52 29.67 21.05 0.06
N ILE A 53 29.42 22.36 -0.15
CA ILE A 53 28.14 22.96 0.21
C ILE A 53 27.03 22.31 -0.61
N LYS A 54 26.03 21.74 0.11
CA LYS A 54 24.89 21.07 -0.53
C LYS A 54 23.77 22.07 -0.79
N TYR A 55 23.38 22.20 -2.04
CA TYR A 55 22.27 23.05 -2.46
C TYR A 55 21.02 22.22 -2.65
N HIS A 56 19.86 22.80 -2.31
CA HIS A 56 18.57 22.21 -2.62
C HIS A 56 18.36 22.17 -4.12
N ARG A 57 18.00 21.01 -4.66
CA ARG A 57 17.50 20.91 -6.02
C ARG A 57 16.00 21.15 -6.02
N VAL A 58 15.52 21.85 -7.03
CA VAL A 58 14.07 22.00 -7.24
C VAL A 58 13.47 20.63 -7.49
N THR A 59 12.52 20.25 -6.64
CA THR A 59 11.74 19.03 -6.72
C THR A 59 10.27 19.41 -6.77
N PRO A 60 9.38 18.51 -7.21
CA PRO A 60 7.93 18.75 -7.15
C PRO A 60 7.47 19.11 -5.74
N ASP A 61 6.41 19.91 -5.62
CA ASP A 61 5.85 20.30 -4.34
C ASP A 61 5.46 19.07 -3.51
N GLY A 62 5.83 19.10 -2.25
CA GLY A 62 5.60 17.97 -1.33
C GLY A 62 6.55 16.78 -1.50
N PHE A 63 7.52 16.85 -2.41
CA PHE A 63 8.48 15.77 -2.60
C PHE A 63 9.40 15.58 -1.40
N LYS A 64 9.48 14.36 -0.89
CA LYS A 64 10.40 13.94 0.17
C LYS A 64 11.11 12.63 -0.27
N PRO A 65 12.38 12.43 0.07
CA PRO A 65 13.28 13.31 0.82
C PRO A 65 13.74 14.52 -0.01
N VAL A 66 14.15 15.59 0.68
CA VAL A 66 14.71 16.76 -0.01
C VAL A 66 16.03 16.39 -0.67
N ILE A 67 16.13 16.59 -1.99
CA ILE A 67 17.36 16.31 -2.74
C ILE A 67 18.33 17.46 -2.56
N LYS A 68 19.49 17.18 -1.99
CA LYS A 68 20.59 18.12 -1.82
C LYS A 68 21.82 17.59 -2.51
N ILE A 69 22.40 18.36 -3.41
CA ILE A 69 23.63 18.03 -4.15
C ILE A 69 24.66 19.12 -3.99
N SER A 70 25.94 18.74 -3.90
CA SER A 70 27.06 19.65 -3.93
C SER A 70 27.65 19.70 -5.34
N PHE A 71 28.53 20.67 -5.59
CA PHE A 71 29.27 20.74 -6.85
C PHE A 71 30.18 19.50 -7.03
N LEU A 72 30.72 18.97 -5.93
CA LEU A 72 31.51 17.75 -5.95
C LEU A 72 30.66 16.53 -6.35
N ASP A 73 29.45 16.39 -5.80
CA ASP A 73 28.52 15.32 -6.18
C ASP A 73 28.19 15.37 -7.68
N PHE A 74 28.03 16.59 -8.24
CA PHE A 74 27.81 16.77 -9.67
C PHE A 74 28.99 16.27 -10.50
N ILE A 75 30.25 16.66 -10.17
CA ILE A 75 31.45 16.22 -10.87
C ILE A 75 31.62 14.70 -10.74
N GLN A 76 31.42 14.15 -9.56
CA GLN A 76 31.50 12.70 -9.33
C GLN A 76 30.48 11.94 -10.16
N SER A 77 29.22 12.39 -10.15
CA SER A 77 28.17 11.80 -10.96
C SER A 77 28.52 11.79 -12.46
N TRP A 78 29.02 12.91 -12.99
CA TRP A 78 29.45 13.01 -14.38
C TRP A 78 30.63 12.08 -14.71
N SER A 79 31.64 12.01 -13.83
CA SER A 79 32.79 11.13 -13.98
C SER A 79 32.39 9.66 -13.97
N LEU A 80 31.51 9.27 -13.04
CA LEU A 80 31.01 7.89 -12.90
C LEU A 80 30.17 7.47 -14.11
N ARG A 81 29.32 8.36 -14.66
CA ARG A 81 28.63 8.10 -15.93
C ARG A 81 29.60 7.81 -17.07
N ARG A 82 30.68 8.59 -17.21
CA ARG A 82 31.70 8.33 -18.22
C ARG A 82 32.41 6.99 -17.99
N SER A 83 32.71 6.68 -16.75
CA SER A 83 33.29 5.38 -16.37
C SER A 83 32.35 4.23 -16.73
N ALA A 84 31.05 4.36 -16.47
CA ALA A 84 30.06 3.34 -16.82
C ALA A 84 30.06 3.04 -18.33
N LEU A 85 30.00 4.08 -19.16
CA LEU A 85 30.05 3.93 -20.62
C LEU A 85 31.36 3.29 -21.11
N LYS A 86 32.51 3.60 -20.47
CA LYS A 86 33.78 2.97 -20.78
C LYS A 86 33.82 1.49 -20.39
N LEU A 87 33.34 1.16 -19.18
CA LEU A 87 33.26 -0.23 -18.69
C LEU A 87 32.39 -1.10 -19.59
N MET A 88 31.31 -0.54 -20.12
CA MET A 88 30.47 -1.25 -21.08
C MET A 88 31.20 -1.53 -22.40
N ALA A 89 31.99 -0.57 -22.89
CA ALA A 89 32.82 -0.77 -24.08
C ALA A 89 33.92 -1.83 -23.88
N GLU A 90 34.23 -2.15 -22.60
CA GLU A 90 35.13 -3.25 -22.19
C GLU A 90 34.38 -4.56 -21.88
N ASP A 91 33.09 -4.67 -22.20
CA ASP A 91 32.21 -5.80 -21.94
C ASP A 91 32.08 -6.18 -20.43
N LYS A 92 32.22 -5.16 -19.55
CA LYS A 92 32.11 -5.30 -18.09
C LYS A 92 30.73 -4.80 -17.63
N PHE A 93 29.68 -5.56 -17.93
CA PHE A 93 28.30 -5.14 -17.69
C PHE A 93 28.01 -4.83 -16.22
N ASP A 94 28.34 -5.74 -15.27
CA ASP A 94 28.03 -5.53 -13.85
C ASP A 94 28.79 -4.35 -13.24
N ASP A 95 30.05 -4.13 -13.61
CA ASP A 95 30.84 -2.97 -13.18
C ASP A 95 30.25 -1.68 -13.76
N SER A 96 29.78 -1.71 -15.01
CA SER A 96 29.07 -0.59 -15.66
C SER A 96 27.78 -0.23 -14.92
N VAL A 97 26.95 -1.24 -14.54
CA VAL A 97 25.74 -1.03 -13.74
C VAL A 97 26.09 -0.42 -12.39
N HIS A 98 27.15 -0.90 -11.71
CA HIS A 98 27.58 -0.33 -10.44
C HIS A 98 28.02 1.13 -10.57
N ALA A 99 28.74 1.48 -11.63
CA ALA A 99 29.13 2.86 -11.92
C ALA A 99 27.91 3.76 -12.21
N TRP A 100 26.90 3.26 -12.93
CA TRP A 100 25.62 3.94 -13.13
C TRP A 100 24.88 4.20 -11.80
N HIS A 101 24.77 3.19 -10.92
CA HIS A 101 24.16 3.34 -9.60
C HIS A 101 24.86 4.42 -8.78
N SER A 102 26.20 4.39 -8.77
CA SER A 102 27.00 5.38 -8.06
C SER A 102 26.82 6.79 -8.65
N SER A 103 26.70 6.91 -9.98
CA SER A 103 26.41 8.18 -10.66
C SER A 103 25.03 8.74 -10.23
N ILE A 104 23.99 7.90 -10.27
CA ILE A 104 22.63 8.29 -9.87
C ILE A 104 22.57 8.59 -8.36
N ALA A 105 23.30 7.84 -7.52
CA ALA A 105 23.33 8.09 -6.08
C ALA A 105 23.95 9.44 -5.72
N ASN A 106 24.98 9.89 -6.47
CA ASN A 106 25.56 11.22 -6.30
C ASN A 106 24.65 12.34 -6.82
N HIS A 107 23.81 12.06 -7.82
CA HIS A 107 22.90 13.04 -8.39
C HIS A 107 21.49 12.48 -8.62
N PRO A 108 20.75 12.12 -7.57
CA PRO A 108 19.50 11.37 -7.66
C PRO A 108 18.33 12.13 -8.33
N GLY A 109 18.49 13.44 -8.54
CA GLY A 109 17.52 14.26 -9.27
C GLY A 109 17.88 14.49 -10.74
N ASN A 110 18.90 13.81 -11.28
CA ASN A 110 19.26 13.96 -12.70
C ASN A 110 18.45 12.99 -13.57
N MET A 111 17.32 13.48 -14.09
CA MET A 111 16.40 12.68 -14.90
C MET A 111 16.99 12.24 -16.24
N GLU A 112 17.89 13.02 -16.81
CA GLU A 112 18.57 12.65 -18.04
C GLU A 112 19.45 11.41 -17.86
N TYR A 113 20.24 11.35 -16.77
CA TYR A 113 21.05 10.18 -16.46
C TYR A 113 20.21 8.96 -16.15
N MET A 114 19.04 9.14 -15.54
CA MET A 114 18.12 8.03 -15.30
C MET A 114 17.49 7.52 -16.60
N ARG A 115 17.12 8.41 -17.55
CA ARG A 115 16.65 8.00 -18.89
C ARG A 115 17.71 7.22 -19.66
N GLU A 116 18.95 7.68 -19.61
CA GLU A 116 20.08 6.98 -20.22
C GLU A 116 20.32 5.61 -19.58
N TYR A 117 20.25 5.54 -18.25
CA TYR A 117 20.42 4.29 -17.53
C TYR A 117 19.33 3.27 -17.87
N PHE A 118 18.07 3.67 -17.99
CA PHE A 118 17.00 2.76 -18.38
C PHE A 118 17.17 2.24 -19.80
N ARG A 119 17.56 3.10 -20.75
CA ARG A 119 17.89 2.64 -22.11
C ARG A 119 19.08 1.68 -22.11
N PHE A 120 20.12 2.03 -21.37
CA PHE A 120 21.28 1.17 -21.19
C PHE A 120 20.89 -0.23 -20.66
N LEU A 121 19.99 -0.31 -19.67
CA LEU A 121 19.53 -1.60 -19.16
C LEU A 121 18.78 -2.39 -20.23
N MET A 122 17.86 -1.80 -20.98
CA MET A 122 17.11 -2.48 -22.03
C MET A 122 18.02 -2.96 -23.17
N ASP A 123 19.06 -2.20 -23.50
CA ASP A 123 19.98 -2.53 -24.59
C ASP A 123 20.97 -3.65 -24.23
N HIS A 124 21.34 -3.78 -22.96
CA HIS A 124 22.47 -4.63 -22.56
C HIS A 124 22.13 -5.76 -21.57
N ASP A 125 21.03 -5.67 -20.79
CA ASP A 125 20.64 -6.72 -19.85
C ASP A 125 19.75 -7.79 -20.50
N LEU A 126 20.28 -8.48 -21.48
CA LEU A 126 19.54 -9.53 -22.19
C LEU A 126 19.05 -10.67 -21.28
N ARG A 127 19.70 -10.87 -20.13
CA ARG A 127 19.30 -11.88 -19.13
C ARG A 127 18.23 -11.39 -18.15
N ARG A 128 17.85 -10.10 -18.23
CA ARG A 128 16.89 -9.45 -17.32
C ARG A 128 17.26 -9.59 -15.84
N SER A 129 18.56 -9.61 -15.56
CA SER A 129 19.12 -9.83 -14.21
C SER A 129 18.93 -8.62 -13.28
N LYS A 130 18.66 -7.43 -13.83
CA LYS A 130 18.55 -6.16 -13.11
C LYS A 130 17.11 -5.70 -12.89
N SER A 131 16.15 -6.63 -12.85
CA SER A 131 14.72 -6.28 -12.67
C SER A 131 14.47 -5.53 -11.35
N LYS A 132 15.17 -5.89 -10.27
CA LYS A 132 15.15 -5.17 -8.98
C LYS A 132 15.58 -3.71 -9.15
N ASP A 133 16.70 -3.49 -9.84
CA ASP A 133 17.25 -2.15 -10.06
C ASP A 133 16.32 -1.31 -10.94
N ALA A 134 15.72 -1.92 -11.95
CA ALA A 134 14.72 -1.30 -12.81
C ALA A 134 13.48 -0.88 -12.01
N ALA A 135 12.92 -1.77 -11.18
CA ALA A 135 11.77 -1.46 -10.34
C ALA A 135 12.06 -0.32 -9.35
N GLN A 136 13.16 -0.43 -8.61
CA GLN A 136 13.54 0.52 -7.57
C GLN A 136 13.82 1.92 -8.13
N ASN A 137 14.64 2.01 -9.19
CA ASN A 137 14.96 3.30 -9.82
C ASN A 137 13.78 3.83 -10.64
N GLY A 138 12.95 2.96 -11.23
CA GLY A 138 11.72 3.34 -11.93
C GLY A 138 10.70 4.00 -11.01
N MET A 139 10.44 3.43 -9.85
CA MET A 139 9.54 4.02 -8.84
C MET A 139 10.09 5.35 -8.29
N TRP A 140 11.41 5.48 -8.13
CA TRP A 140 12.03 6.75 -7.79
C TRP A 140 11.88 7.79 -8.90
N PHE A 141 12.12 7.42 -10.13
CA PHE A 141 11.99 8.26 -11.32
C PHE A 141 10.55 8.78 -11.48
N LEU A 142 9.56 7.90 -11.33
CA LEU A 142 8.15 8.26 -11.38
C LEU A 142 7.78 9.34 -10.34
N ARG A 143 8.29 9.23 -9.12
CA ARG A 143 8.04 10.21 -8.07
C ARG A 143 8.56 11.61 -8.41
N ILE A 144 9.64 11.72 -9.16
CA ILE A 144 10.22 13.01 -9.56
C ILE A 144 9.57 13.56 -10.83
N THR A 145 9.33 12.72 -11.82
CA THR A 145 8.78 13.13 -13.13
C THR A 145 7.25 13.30 -13.09
N GLN A 146 6.59 12.70 -12.11
CA GLN A 146 5.14 12.73 -11.92
C GLN A 146 4.37 12.33 -13.19
N THR A 147 3.68 13.29 -13.83
CA THR A 147 2.81 13.05 -14.99
C THR A 147 3.48 13.31 -16.34
N ASN A 148 4.81 13.37 -16.42
CA ASN A 148 5.47 13.55 -17.71
C ASN A 148 5.25 12.32 -18.61
N ARG A 149 4.47 12.51 -19.68
CA ARG A 149 4.01 11.43 -20.56
C ARG A 149 5.16 10.64 -21.19
N THR A 150 6.20 11.32 -21.65
CA THR A 150 7.37 10.67 -22.30
C THR A 150 8.11 9.78 -21.30
N ASP A 151 8.23 10.22 -20.06
CA ASP A 151 8.91 9.46 -19.02
C ASP A 151 8.09 8.26 -18.56
N ILE A 152 6.76 8.40 -18.49
CA ILE A 152 5.85 7.28 -18.19
C ILE A 152 5.93 6.24 -19.31
N GLN A 153 5.98 6.64 -20.58
CA GLN A 153 6.14 5.72 -21.71
C GLN A 153 7.46 4.94 -21.63
N LEU A 154 8.57 5.64 -21.33
CA LEU A 154 9.88 4.99 -21.15
C LEU A 154 9.83 3.97 -19.99
N LEU A 155 9.23 4.34 -18.85
CA LEU A 155 9.08 3.41 -17.73
C LEU A 155 8.21 2.21 -18.08
N ALA A 156 7.14 2.42 -18.85
CA ALA A 156 6.29 1.33 -19.30
C ALA A 156 7.07 0.33 -20.16
N GLU A 157 7.97 0.80 -21.04
CA GLU A 157 8.86 -0.05 -21.84
C GLU A 157 9.85 -0.82 -20.94
N VAL A 158 10.45 -0.15 -19.95
CA VAL A 158 11.37 -0.78 -18.99
C VAL A 158 10.66 -1.86 -18.17
N PHE A 159 9.48 -1.57 -17.66
CA PHE A 159 8.72 -2.52 -16.83
C PHE A 159 8.17 -3.69 -17.64
N ASP A 160 7.79 -3.46 -18.90
CA ASP A 160 7.43 -4.56 -19.81
C ASP A 160 8.65 -5.44 -20.13
N PHE A 161 9.82 -4.83 -20.39
CA PHE A 161 11.06 -5.55 -20.63
C PHE A 161 11.44 -6.48 -19.46
N TYR A 162 11.16 -6.07 -18.22
CA TYR A 162 11.47 -6.84 -17.01
C TYR A 162 10.29 -7.68 -16.48
N ASP A 163 9.19 -7.80 -17.21
CA ASP A 163 7.97 -8.51 -16.80
C ASP A 163 7.35 -7.99 -15.47
N LEU A 164 7.52 -6.70 -15.19
CA LEU A 164 7.02 -6.03 -13.98
C LEU A 164 5.59 -5.49 -14.19
N HIS A 165 4.65 -6.39 -14.52
CA HIS A 165 3.32 -6.01 -15.01
C HIS A 165 2.47 -5.22 -14.01
N THR A 166 2.55 -5.53 -12.72
CA THR A 166 1.83 -4.78 -11.67
C THR A 166 2.31 -3.33 -11.57
N TYR A 167 3.63 -3.11 -11.64
CA TYR A 167 4.19 -1.76 -11.67
C TYR A 167 3.81 -1.03 -12.96
N ASN A 168 3.83 -1.75 -14.08
CA ASN A 168 3.48 -1.20 -15.38
C ASN A 168 2.00 -0.77 -15.42
N HIS A 169 1.09 -1.59 -14.89
CA HIS A 169 -0.31 -1.22 -14.74
C HIS A 169 -0.47 0.07 -13.92
N HIS A 170 0.19 0.15 -12.77
CA HIS A 170 0.12 1.33 -11.91
C HIS A 170 0.51 2.62 -12.65
N ILE A 171 1.63 2.61 -13.38
CA ILE A 171 2.09 3.81 -14.09
C ILE A 171 1.25 4.15 -15.33
N LEU A 172 0.80 3.15 -16.09
CA LEU A 172 -0.04 3.36 -17.27
C LEU A 172 -1.43 3.86 -16.91
N ASN A 173 -1.94 3.51 -15.73
CA ASN A 173 -3.21 4.02 -15.24
C ASN A 173 -3.18 5.53 -14.93
N THR A 174 -1.99 6.13 -14.74
CA THR A 174 -1.85 7.58 -14.59
C THR A 174 -2.01 8.34 -15.91
N LEU A 175 -1.99 7.65 -17.05
CA LEU A 175 -2.21 8.21 -18.38
C LEU A 175 -3.71 8.14 -18.73
N GLU A 176 -4.47 9.17 -18.37
CA GLU A 176 -5.93 9.22 -18.54
C GLU A 176 -6.41 9.37 -20.00
N SER A 177 -5.54 9.80 -20.91
CA SER A 177 -5.90 10.13 -22.30
C SER A 177 -5.68 8.97 -23.27
N ASP A 178 -6.18 9.14 -24.49
CA ASP A 178 -6.00 8.19 -25.59
C ASP A 178 -4.52 7.90 -25.87
N LEU A 179 -4.15 6.65 -25.73
CA LEU A 179 -2.80 6.17 -26.02
C LEU A 179 -2.65 5.89 -27.53
N PRO A 180 -1.44 5.98 -28.10
CA PRO A 180 -1.15 5.41 -29.41
C PRO A 180 -1.54 3.94 -29.46
N ILE A 181 -2.09 3.47 -30.60
CA ILE A 181 -2.66 2.12 -30.73
C ILE A 181 -1.69 1.01 -30.30
N ASP A 182 -0.41 1.14 -30.63
CA ASP A 182 0.60 0.14 -30.24
C ASP A 182 0.84 0.11 -28.72
N LEU A 183 0.80 1.27 -28.06
CA LEU A 183 0.92 1.35 -26.61
C LEU A 183 -0.37 0.85 -25.92
N GLU A 184 -1.55 1.12 -26.51
CA GLU A 184 -2.84 0.57 -26.03
C GLU A 184 -2.85 -0.96 -26.10
N LYS A 185 -2.38 -1.56 -27.20
CA LYS A 185 -2.24 -3.02 -27.33
C LYS A 185 -1.28 -3.60 -26.27
N LYS A 186 -0.14 -2.96 -26.04
CA LYS A 186 0.80 -3.36 -24.96
C LYS A 186 0.15 -3.24 -23.59
N TYR A 187 -0.57 -2.15 -23.36
CA TYR A 187 -1.24 -1.93 -22.07
C TYR A 187 -2.32 -2.97 -21.80
N VAL A 188 -3.14 -3.31 -22.78
CA VAL A 188 -4.13 -4.39 -22.65
C VAL A 188 -3.44 -5.73 -22.26
N LYS A 189 -2.33 -6.09 -22.91
CA LYS A 189 -1.56 -7.29 -22.55
C LYS A 189 -1.04 -7.23 -21.09
N THR A 190 -0.53 -6.08 -20.69
CA THR A 190 -0.05 -5.81 -19.31
C THR A 190 -1.17 -5.96 -18.27
N LEU A 191 -2.36 -5.41 -18.54
CA LEU A 191 -3.53 -5.51 -17.65
C LEU A 191 -3.94 -6.96 -17.39
N PHE A 192 -3.94 -7.79 -18.43
CA PHE A 192 -4.21 -9.21 -18.25
C PHE A 192 -3.16 -9.86 -17.34
N ARG A 193 -1.86 -9.63 -17.62
CA ARG A 193 -0.76 -10.19 -16.83
C ARG A 193 -0.74 -9.68 -15.38
N ALA A 194 -1.25 -8.47 -15.15
CA ALA A 194 -1.41 -7.91 -13.81
C ALA A 194 -2.66 -8.43 -13.06
N GLY A 195 -3.53 -9.21 -13.71
CA GLY A 195 -4.77 -9.72 -13.14
C GLY A 195 -5.90 -8.67 -13.04
N ALA A 196 -5.76 -7.52 -13.70
CA ALA A 196 -6.70 -6.39 -13.65
C ALA A 196 -7.88 -6.61 -14.63
N ALA A 197 -8.81 -7.51 -14.26
CA ALA A 197 -9.88 -7.98 -15.14
C ALA A 197 -10.82 -6.88 -15.65
N GLU A 198 -11.20 -5.96 -14.80
CA GLU A 198 -12.12 -4.87 -15.16
C GLU A 198 -11.46 -3.86 -16.10
N ASP A 199 -10.25 -3.42 -15.74
CA ASP A 199 -9.48 -2.49 -16.57
C ASP A 199 -9.12 -3.12 -17.92
N PHE A 200 -8.79 -4.41 -17.93
CA PHE A 200 -8.57 -5.16 -19.18
C PHE A 200 -9.79 -5.08 -20.10
N ARG A 201 -10.99 -5.39 -19.59
CA ARG A 201 -12.23 -5.35 -20.38
C ARG A 201 -12.52 -3.95 -20.91
N LYS A 202 -12.39 -2.93 -20.04
CA LYS A 202 -12.58 -1.52 -20.38
C LYS A 202 -11.62 -1.04 -21.47
N ARG A 203 -10.34 -1.44 -21.41
CA ARG A 203 -9.34 -1.05 -22.40
C ARG A 203 -9.48 -1.86 -23.69
N LEU A 204 -9.73 -3.16 -23.60
CA LEU A 204 -9.95 -4.00 -24.77
C LEU A 204 -11.13 -3.51 -25.61
N SER A 205 -12.18 -2.99 -25.02
CA SER A 205 -13.35 -2.43 -25.74
C SER A 205 -13.04 -1.16 -26.55
N LYS A 206 -11.91 -0.49 -26.31
CA LYS A 206 -11.42 0.65 -27.10
C LYS A 206 -10.72 0.23 -28.38
N LEU A 207 -10.25 -1.03 -28.47
CA LEU A 207 -9.60 -1.56 -29.66
C LEU A 207 -10.65 -1.98 -30.70
N SER A 208 -10.39 -1.69 -31.97
CA SER A 208 -11.26 -2.13 -33.06
C SER A 208 -11.19 -3.66 -33.24
N SER A 209 -12.22 -4.23 -33.83
CA SER A 209 -12.21 -5.66 -34.17
C SER A 209 -11.07 -6.02 -35.12
N GLU A 210 -10.63 -5.08 -35.98
CA GLU A 210 -9.51 -5.25 -36.88
C GLU A 210 -8.17 -5.30 -36.13
N ASP A 211 -7.98 -4.41 -35.15
CA ASP A 211 -6.79 -4.41 -34.31
C ASP A 211 -6.59 -5.72 -33.55
N ILE A 212 -7.70 -6.30 -33.07
CA ILE A 212 -7.68 -7.58 -32.37
C ILE A 212 -7.43 -8.75 -33.37
N ARG A 213 -8.02 -8.67 -34.56
CA ARG A 213 -7.84 -9.73 -35.58
C ARG A 213 -6.45 -9.76 -36.20
N SER A 214 -5.83 -8.61 -36.35
CA SER A 214 -4.47 -8.46 -36.91
C SER A 214 -3.36 -8.90 -35.97
N ASP A 215 -3.60 -8.95 -34.64
CA ASP A 215 -2.62 -9.33 -33.61
C ASP A 215 -2.94 -10.73 -33.05
N PRO A 216 -2.19 -11.80 -33.46
CA PRO A 216 -2.43 -13.17 -32.99
C PRO A 216 -2.26 -13.34 -31.48
N GLU A 217 -1.32 -12.60 -30.85
CA GLU A 217 -1.14 -12.62 -29.40
C GLU A 217 -2.35 -12.02 -28.71
N LEU A 218 -2.84 -10.86 -29.18
CA LEU A 218 -4.00 -10.20 -28.60
C LEU A 218 -5.27 -11.06 -28.67
N LYS A 219 -5.41 -11.90 -29.71
CA LYS A 219 -6.46 -12.91 -29.76
C LYS A 219 -6.35 -13.92 -28.61
N LEU A 220 -5.13 -14.39 -28.31
CA LEU A 220 -4.92 -15.31 -27.19
C LEU A 220 -5.20 -14.62 -25.83
N TYR A 221 -4.79 -13.37 -25.65
CA TYR A 221 -5.12 -12.60 -24.44
C TYR A 221 -6.63 -12.43 -24.28
N ARG A 222 -7.35 -12.14 -25.37
CA ARG A 222 -8.82 -12.06 -25.33
C ARG A 222 -9.44 -13.40 -24.96
N ALA A 223 -8.99 -14.49 -25.57
CA ALA A 223 -9.46 -15.83 -25.22
C ALA A 223 -9.18 -16.16 -23.77
N ALA A 224 -7.96 -15.85 -23.28
CA ALA A 224 -7.59 -16.05 -21.88
C ALA A 224 -8.49 -15.25 -20.91
N SER A 225 -8.85 -14.01 -21.25
CA SER A 225 -9.74 -13.21 -20.43
C SER A 225 -11.16 -13.77 -20.37
N LEU A 226 -11.68 -14.29 -21.49
CA LEU A 226 -12.99 -14.93 -21.53
C LEU A 226 -12.98 -16.28 -20.79
N ALA A 227 -11.88 -17.04 -20.87
CA ALA A 227 -11.71 -18.27 -20.12
C ALA A 227 -11.61 -18.03 -18.59
N ALA A 228 -10.91 -16.95 -18.17
CA ALA A 228 -10.70 -16.64 -16.76
C ALA A 228 -11.89 -15.93 -16.11
N TRP A 229 -12.50 -14.98 -16.81
CA TRP A 229 -13.45 -14.00 -16.24
C TRP A 229 -14.72 -13.82 -17.06
N GLY A 230 -14.89 -14.59 -18.15
CA GLY A 230 -16.06 -14.51 -19.01
C GLY A 230 -17.24 -15.30 -18.50
N PRO A 231 -18.41 -15.20 -19.18
CA PRO A 231 -19.56 -16.00 -18.85
C PRO A 231 -19.30 -17.50 -19.12
N PRO A 232 -19.89 -18.40 -18.33
CA PRO A 232 -19.63 -19.84 -18.40
C PRO A 232 -19.80 -20.46 -19.81
N GLU A 233 -20.75 -19.94 -20.60
CA GLU A 233 -21.07 -20.46 -21.93
C GLU A 233 -19.91 -20.31 -22.93
N THR A 234 -19.10 -19.27 -22.76
CA THR A 234 -17.98 -19.00 -23.68
C THR A 234 -16.62 -19.40 -23.07
N ALA A 235 -16.57 -19.66 -21.79
CA ALA A 235 -15.31 -19.91 -21.09
C ALA A 235 -14.62 -21.19 -21.56
N LEU A 236 -15.36 -22.26 -21.80
CA LEU A 236 -14.80 -23.58 -22.20
C LEU A 236 -14.14 -23.55 -23.56
N ASP A 237 -14.81 -22.99 -24.59
CA ASP A 237 -14.24 -22.89 -25.94
C ASP A 237 -12.95 -22.06 -25.97
N ASN A 238 -12.93 -20.97 -25.19
CA ASN A 238 -11.75 -20.11 -25.08
C ASN A 238 -10.61 -20.79 -24.31
N LEU A 239 -10.93 -21.58 -23.28
CA LEU A 239 -9.97 -22.39 -22.56
C LEU A 239 -9.32 -23.45 -23.47
N GLU A 240 -10.13 -24.15 -24.28
CA GLU A 240 -9.65 -25.12 -25.26
C GLU A 240 -8.74 -24.47 -26.30
N MET A 241 -9.11 -23.26 -26.78
CA MET A 241 -8.26 -22.47 -27.68
C MET A 241 -6.86 -22.23 -27.10
N ILE A 242 -6.75 -21.84 -25.82
CA ILE A 242 -5.45 -21.63 -25.21
C ILE A 242 -4.70 -22.93 -25.03
N ARG A 243 -5.37 -23.97 -24.54
CA ARG A 243 -4.73 -25.26 -24.25
C ARG A 243 -4.27 -25.98 -25.52
N SER A 244 -4.96 -25.81 -26.65
CA SER A 244 -4.52 -26.32 -27.95
C SER A 244 -3.21 -25.68 -28.44
N LYS A 245 -2.80 -24.53 -27.86
CA LYS A 245 -1.56 -23.82 -28.21
C LYS A 245 -0.38 -24.13 -27.27
N LEU A 246 -0.56 -24.95 -26.25
CA LEU A 246 0.54 -25.28 -25.32
C LEU A 246 1.73 -25.97 -26.00
N GLU A 247 1.48 -26.79 -26.99
CA GLU A 247 2.52 -27.51 -27.78
C GLU A 247 2.98 -26.73 -29.03
N ASP A 248 2.44 -25.52 -29.26
CA ASP A 248 2.77 -24.72 -30.44
C ASP A 248 4.18 -24.13 -30.30
N LYS A 249 5.00 -24.18 -31.37
CA LYS A 249 6.38 -23.72 -31.34
C LYS A 249 6.51 -22.20 -31.11
N ASP A 250 5.60 -21.43 -31.70
CA ASP A 250 5.65 -19.96 -31.67
C ASP A 250 4.89 -19.40 -30.47
N PHE A 251 3.74 -19.96 -30.13
CA PHE A 251 2.84 -19.47 -29.09
C PHE A 251 2.86 -20.30 -27.82
N GLY A 252 3.51 -21.44 -27.74
CA GLY A 252 3.54 -22.31 -26.56
C GLY A 252 3.99 -21.60 -25.30
N PRO A 253 5.12 -20.86 -25.28
CA PRO A 253 5.53 -20.11 -24.08
C PRO A 253 4.50 -19.09 -23.62
N LEU A 254 3.87 -18.36 -24.54
CA LEU A 254 2.79 -17.43 -24.22
C LEU A 254 1.55 -18.17 -23.72
N ALA A 255 1.16 -19.28 -24.39
CA ALA A 255 0.01 -20.10 -24.00
C ALA A 255 0.17 -20.64 -22.57
N HIS A 256 1.37 -21.09 -22.17
CA HIS A 256 1.64 -21.51 -20.80
C HIS A 256 1.50 -20.37 -19.79
N ILE A 257 2.03 -19.15 -20.09
CA ILE A 257 1.86 -17.97 -19.25
C ILE A 257 0.38 -17.63 -19.08
N LEU A 258 -0.39 -17.64 -20.17
CA LEU A 258 -1.83 -17.36 -20.14
C LEU A 258 -2.60 -18.46 -19.39
N ASN A 259 -2.26 -19.73 -19.61
CA ASN A 259 -2.90 -20.85 -18.90
C ASN A 259 -2.65 -20.82 -17.40
N ILE A 260 -1.48 -20.38 -16.93
CA ILE A 260 -1.23 -20.14 -15.49
C ILE A 260 -2.26 -19.18 -14.92
N GLN A 261 -2.49 -18.03 -15.55
CA GLN A 261 -3.44 -17.04 -15.05
C GLN A 261 -4.89 -17.50 -15.13
N VAL A 262 -5.24 -18.19 -16.23
CA VAL A 262 -6.58 -18.78 -16.36
C VAL A 262 -6.81 -19.86 -15.30
N SER A 263 -5.84 -20.75 -15.11
CA SER A 263 -5.92 -21.82 -14.10
C SER A 263 -5.98 -21.26 -12.67
N GLN A 264 -5.27 -20.17 -12.37
CA GLN A 264 -5.36 -19.46 -11.09
C GLN A 264 -6.78 -18.90 -10.88
N ALA A 265 -7.32 -18.19 -11.87
CA ALA A 265 -8.66 -17.60 -11.77
C ALA A 265 -9.78 -18.65 -11.62
N ARG A 266 -9.55 -19.86 -12.13
CA ARG A 266 -10.50 -21.00 -12.09
C ARG A 266 -10.19 -22.00 -10.98
N SER A 267 -9.15 -21.76 -10.18
CA SER A 267 -8.67 -22.68 -9.13
C SER A 267 -8.31 -24.08 -9.64
N GLU A 268 -7.75 -24.17 -10.85
CA GLU A 268 -7.38 -25.43 -11.51
C GLU A 268 -5.91 -25.78 -11.23
N VAL A 269 -5.61 -26.31 -10.04
CA VAL A 269 -4.25 -26.52 -9.51
C VAL A 269 -3.38 -27.39 -10.42
N GLU A 270 -3.90 -28.50 -10.97
CA GLU A 270 -3.10 -29.41 -11.81
C GLU A 270 -2.74 -28.81 -13.17
N HIS A 271 -3.63 -28.01 -13.77
CA HIS A 271 -3.32 -27.29 -15.01
C HIS A 271 -2.35 -26.14 -14.78
N TYR A 272 -2.44 -25.49 -13.62
CA TYR A 272 -1.44 -24.51 -13.19
C TYR A 272 -0.07 -25.15 -13.10
N LYS A 273 0.03 -26.29 -12.39
CA LYS A 273 1.27 -27.05 -12.20
C LYS A 273 1.90 -27.46 -13.54
N GLN A 274 1.12 -28.01 -14.46
CA GLN A 274 1.61 -28.40 -15.79
C GLN A 274 2.31 -27.23 -16.50
N SER A 275 1.72 -26.05 -16.46
CA SER A 275 2.30 -24.86 -17.09
C SER A 275 3.49 -24.30 -16.31
N LEU A 276 3.46 -24.38 -14.98
CA LEU A 276 4.60 -24.01 -14.13
C LEU A 276 5.81 -24.92 -14.40
N ASP A 277 5.61 -26.24 -14.49
CA ASP A 277 6.66 -27.21 -14.82
C ASP A 277 7.30 -26.93 -16.18
N PHE A 278 6.51 -26.47 -17.17
CA PHE A 278 7.05 -26.01 -18.43
C PHE A 278 7.92 -24.76 -18.27
N LEU A 279 7.44 -23.72 -17.53
CA LEU A 279 8.20 -22.49 -17.32
C LEU A 279 9.52 -22.76 -16.59
N ILE A 280 9.53 -23.66 -15.61
CA ILE A 280 10.74 -24.11 -14.91
C ILE A 280 11.74 -24.73 -15.91
N ARG A 281 11.27 -25.63 -16.77
CA ARG A 281 12.16 -26.30 -17.77
C ARG A 281 12.80 -25.32 -18.75
N VAL A 282 12.08 -24.23 -19.11
CA VAL A 282 12.60 -23.20 -20.02
C VAL A 282 13.26 -22.02 -19.30
N GLY A 283 13.39 -22.05 -17.96
CA GLY A 283 14.01 -21.01 -17.14
C GLY A 283 13.26 -19.68 -17.16
N LYS A 284 11.93 -19.72 -17.31
CA LYS A 284 11.05 -18.52 -17.34
C LYS A 284 10.11 -18.42 -16.14
N ASP A 285 10.26 -19.30 -15.17
CA ASP A 285 9.51 -19.22 -13.92
C ASP A 285 9.95 -18.00 -13.08
N THR A 286 9.06 -17.54 -12.23
CA THR A 286 9.31 -16.47 -11.27
C THR A 286 8.88 -16.91 -9.88
N LEU A 287 9.41 -16.28 -8.83
CA LEU A 287 8.93 -16.54 -7.46
C LEU A 287 7.40 -16.34 -7.37
N MET A 288 6.85 -15.35 -8.07
CA MET A 288 5.40 -15.12 -8.10
C MET A 288 4.62 -16.33 -8.60
N HIS A 289 5.10 -17.04 -9.63
CA HIS A 289 4.45 -18.26 -10.12
C HIS A 289 4.40 -19.34 -9.04
N HIS A 290 5.49 -19.50 -8.29
CA HIS A 290 5.54 -20.48 -7.19
C HIS A 290 4.64 -20.05 -6.02
N LEU A 291 4.65 -18.77 -5.64
CA LEU A 291 3.81 -18.24 -4.56
C LEU A 291 2.32 -18.42 -4.85
N ASN A 292 1.89 -18.14 -6.08
CA ASN A 292 0.52 -18.37 -6.50
C ASN A 292 0.15 -19.86 -6.44
N TYR A 293 1.05 -20.73 -6.91
CA TYR A 293 0.84 -22.18 -6.83
C TYR A 293 0.71 -22.65 -5.38
N TRP A 294 1.60 -22.23 -4.49
CA TRP A 294 1.51 -22.57 -3.07
C TRP A 294 0.25 -22.01 -2.42
N GLY A 295 -0.16 -20.80 -2.79
CA GLY A 295 -1.43 -20.22 -2.35
C GLY A 295 -2.63 -21.09 -2.75
N MET A 296 -2.67 -21.58 -3.98
CA MET A 296 -3.70 -22.51 -4.45
C MET A 296 -3.69 -23.84 -3.69
N LEU A 297 -2.50 -24.42 -3.45
CA LEU A 297 -2.37 -25.63 -2.63
C LEU A 297 -2.88 -25.43 -1.19
N ILE A 298 -2.60 -24.26 -0.60
CA ILE A 298 -3.10 -23.92 0.73
C ILE A 298 -4.63 -23.86 0.76
N GLN A 299 -5.24 -23.25 -0.25
CA GLN A 299 -6.71 -23.17 -0.39
C GLN A 299 -7.36 -24.55 -0.57
N GLU A 300 -6.70 -25.47 -1.29
CA GLU A 300 -7.15 -26.87 -1.39
C GLU A 300 -6.86 -27.73 -0.15
N GLY A 301 -6.24 -27.17 0.89
CA GLY A 301 -5.85 -27.93 2.07
C GLY A 301 -4.57 -28.76 1.93
N ARG A 302 -3.85 -28.66 0.81
CA ARG A 302 -2.59 -29.38 0.49
C ARG A 302 -1.36 -28.66 1.08
N LYS A 303 -1.49 -28.13 2.32
CA LYS A 303 -0.42 -27.39 3.01
C LYS A 303 0.93 -28.13 3.09
N PRO A 304 1.00 -29.48 3.35
CA PRO A 304 2.27 -30.17 3.40
C PRO A 304 3.05 -30.15 2.08
N GLU A 305 2.36 -30.19 0.94
CA GLU A 305 3.00 -30.10 -0.38
C GLU A 305 3.55 -28.70 -0.64
N ALA A 306 2.76 -27.66 -0.33
CA ALA A 306 3.22 -26.27 -0.43
C ALA A 306 4.46 -26.02 0.45
N LEU A 307 4.45 -26.53 1.68
CA LEU A 307 5.56 -26.42 2.62
C LEU A 307 6.84 -27.08 2.10
N GLN A 308 6.74 -28.30 1.57
CA GLN A 308 7.90 -29.01 1.03
C GLN A 308 8.55 -28.24 -0.12
N GLN A 309 7.76 -27.60 -0.97
CA GLN A 309 8.26 -26.83 -2.10
C GLN A 309 8.85 -25.49 -1.65
N LEU A 310 8.19 -24.79 -0.73
CA LEU A 310 8.69 -23.55 -0.16
C LEU A 310 10.09 -23.74 0.49
N GLN A 311 10.29 -24.81 1.26
CA GLN A 311 11.57 -25.11 1.91
C GLN A 311 12.72 -25.43 0.94
N ARG A 312 12.39 -25.86 -0.28
CA ARG A 312 13.38 -26.16 -1.33
C ARG A 312 13.67 -24.96 -2.23
N TYR A 313 12.83 -23.94 -2.17
CA TYR A 313 12.98 -22.77 -3.03
C TYR A 313 14.08 -21.84 -2.51
N ASN A 314 15.04 -21.49 -3.36
CA ASN A 314 16.21 -20.70 -2.98
C ASN A 314 16.53 -19.53 -3.93
N SER A 315 15.68 -19.29 -4.93
CA SER A 315 15.90 -18.18 -5.86
C SER A 315 15.53 -16.83 -5.20
N PRO A 316 16.33 -15.78 -5.44
CA PRO A 316 16.06 -14.46 -4.85
C PRO A 316 14.81 -13.83 -5.46
N PRO A 317 14.10 -12.97 -4.71
CA PRO A 317 12.95 -12.23 -5.22
C PRO A 317 13.40 -11.20 -6.26
N ARG A 318 12.54 -10.91 -7.24
CA ARG A 318 12.79 -9.94 -8.31
C ARG A 318 12.21 -8.55 -8.01
N ASN A 319 11.18 -8.49 -7.16
CA ASN A 319 10.48 -7.25 -6.84
C ASN A 319 9.90 -7.27 -5.40
N ALA A 320 9.42 -6.11 -4.95
CA ALA A 320 8.89 -5.93 -3.60
C ALA A 320 7.63 -6.76 -3.33
N ILE A 321 6.78 -6.99 -4.34
CA ILE A 321 5.54 -7.75 -4.18
C ILE A 321 5.86 -9.22 -3.89
N GLU A 322 6.85 -9.78 -4.59
CA GLU A 322 7.33 -11.15 -4.30
C GLU A 322 7.87 -11.26 -2.87
N VAL A 323 8.56 -10.24 -2.36
CA VAL A 323 9.07 -10.23 -0.98
C VAL A 323 7.92 -10.24 0.04
N ALA A 324 6.94 -9.38 -0.15
CA ALA A 324 5.78 -9.30 0.74
C ALA A 324 4.99 -10.62 0.72
N TYR A 325 4.64 -11.08 -0.48
CA TYR A 325 3.81 -12.28 -0.62
C TYR A 325 4.52 -13.56 -0.14
N PHE A 326 5.86 -13.66 -0.28
CA PHE A 326 6.60 -14.76 0.34
C PHE A 326 6.45 -14.76 1.86
N GLY A 327 6.55 -13.60 2.49
CA GLY A 327 6.35 -13.45 3.94
C GLY A 327 4.95 -13.90 4.38
N GLU A 328 3.91 -13.53 3.63
CA GLU A 328 2.53 -13.94 3.89
C GLU A 328 2.32 -15.45 3.73
N VAL A 329 2.78 -16.03 2.62
CA VAL A 329 2.63 -17.46 2.32
C VAL A 329 3.39 -18.31 3.35
N ALA A 330 4.65 -17.96 3.64
CA ALA A 330 5.44 -18.68 4.64
C ALA A 330 4.80 -18.59 6.04
N SER A 331 4.28 -17.41 6.41
CA SER A 331 3.57 -17.23 7.69
C SER A 331 2.28 -18.06 7.76
N SER A 332 1.51 -18.13 6.67
CA SER A 332 0.27 -18.92 6.59
C SER A 332 0.50 -20.42 6.65
N LEU A 333 1.69 -20.87 6.25
CA LEU A 333 2.16 -22.26 6.38
C LEU A 333 2.70 -22.57 7.78
N GLY A 334 2.81 -21.58 8.67
CA GLY A 334 3.36 -21.72 10.02
C GLY A 334 4.88 -21.51 10.11
N GLU A 335 5.56 -21.28 8.97
CA GLU A 335 7.01 -21.10 8.88
C GLU A 335 7.43 -19.64 9.21
N LYS A 336 7.04 -19.18 10.41
CA LYS A 336 7.31 -17.79 10.84
C LYS A 336 8.80 -17.44 10.89
N ASP A 337 9.64 -18.38 11.28
CA ASP A 337 11.09 -18.15 11.34
C ASP A 337 11.71 -18.02 9.93
N LEU A 338 11.25 -18.83 8.98
CA LEU A 338 11.66 -18.71 7.57
C LEU A 338 11.18 -17.39 6.98
N ALA A 339 9.93 -17.01 7.23
CA ALA A 339 9.38 -15.70 6.83
C ALA A 339 10.20 -14.55 7.42
N LEU A 340 10.55 -14.65 8.71
CA LEU A 340 11.37 -13.65 9.39
C LEU A 340 12.76 -13.53 8.78
N GLN A 341 13.45 -14.65 8.55
CA GLN A 341 14.76 -14.67 7.91
C GLN A 341 14.72 -14.03 6.51
N PHE A 342 13.72 -14.39 5.72
CA PHE A 342 13.55 -13.87 4.37
C PHE A 342 13.26 -12.34 4.39
N LEU A 343 12.27 -11.91 5.18
CA LEU A 343 11.91 -10.50 5.28
C LEU A 343 13.03 -9.65 5.87
N SER A 344 13.75 -10.14 6.90
CA SER A 344 14.89 -9.40 7.47
C SER A 344 16.02 -9.17 6.45
N THR A 345 16.18 -10.10 5.50
CA THR A 345 17.20 -10.03 4.44
C THR A 345 16.77 -9.09 3.31
N TYR A 346 15.51 -9.20 2.88
CA TYR A 346 15.06 -8.53 1.65
C TYR A 346 14.27 -7.24 1.88
N ALA A 347 13.57 -7.05 3.01
CA ALA A 347 12.82 -5.83 3.25
C ALA A 347 13.69 -4.54 3.16
N PRO A 348 14.92 -4.49 3.69
CA PRO A 348 15.79 -3.33 3.52
C PRO A 348 16.14 -3.03 2.05
N GLN A 349 16.18 -4.07 1.22
CA GLN A 349 16.55 -3.97 -0.19
C GLN A 349 15.38 -3.54 -1.08
N TYR A 350 14.15 -3.86 -0.68
CA TYR A 350 12.90 -3.58 -1.41
C TYR A 350 12.00 -2.59 -0.67
N GLY A 351 12.54 -1.89 0.32
CA GLY A 351 11.81 -0.98 1.21
C GLY A 351 11.28 0.30 0.56
N TYR A 352 11.40 0.44 -0.76
CA TYR A 352 10.75 1.49 -1.52
C TYR A 352 9.24 1.23 -1.70
N HIS A 353 8.76 0.02 -1.46
CA HIS A 353 7.37 -0.37 -1.54
C HIS A 353 6.80 -0.63 -0.13
N GLU A 354 5.74 0.05 0.22
CA GLU A 354 5.19 0.07 1.58
C GLU A 354 4.70 -1.31 2.05
N THR A 355 4.11 -2.11 1.16
CA THR A 355 3.57 -3.45 1.48
C THR A 355 4.61 -4.39 2.10
N VAL A 356 5.88 -4.29 1.70
CA VAL A 356 6.95 -5.12 2.30
C VAL A 356 7.06 -4.86 3.81
N TRP A 357 6.98 -3.58 4.19
CA TRP A 357 7.07 -3.18 5.59
C TRP A 357 5.82 -3.54 6.38
N HIS A 358 4.62 -3.54 5.73
CA HIS A 358 3.40 -3.98 6.39
C HIS A 358 3.50 -5.44 6.82
N VAL A 359 3.86 -6.33 5.87
CA VAL A 359 4.00 -7.76 6.14
C VAL A 359 5.07 -8.03 7.19
N TYR A 360 6.20 -7.31 7.11
CA TYR A 360 7.29 -7.46 8.08
C TYR A 360 6.87 -6.99 9.47
N ALA A 361 6.21 -5.83 9.57
CA ALA A 361 5.70 -5.32 10.85
C ALA A 361 4.65 -6.25 11.46
N GLN A 362 3.74 -6.79 10.63
CA GLN A 362 2.72 -7.74 11.07
C GLN A 362 3.35 -9.04 11.62
N LEU A 363 4.34 -9.58 10.92
CA LEU A 363 5.07 -10.76 11.37
C LEU A 363 5.78 -10.52 12.70
N LEU A 364 6.53 -9.42 12.81
CA LEU A 364 7.27 -9.04 14.04
C LEU A 364 6.31 -8.81 15.21
N THR A 365 5.16 -8.19 14.96
CA THR A 365 4.09 -7.98 15.96
C THR A 365 3.52 -9.32 16.42
N GLY A 366 3.16 -10.20 15.49
CA GLY A 366 2.61 -11.53 15.80
C GLY A 366 3.60 -12.49 16.46
N MET A 367 4.92 -12.18 16.42
CA MET A 367 5.98 -12.87 17.14
C MET A 367 6.45 -12.13 18.39
N GLU A 368 5.84 -11.01 18.74
CA GLU A 368 6.21 -10.13 19.88
C GLU A 368 7.66 -9.66 19.87
N LYS A 369 8.25 -9.51 18.66
CA LYS A 369 9.65 -9.10 18.47
C LYS A 369 9.79 -7.58 18.46
N TRP A 370 9.52 -6.94 19.60
CA TRP A 370 9.45 -5.48 19.73
C TRP A 370 10.77 -4.76 19.44
N SER A 371 11.90 -5.36 19.79
CA SER A 371 13.23 -4.81 19.50
C SER A 371 13.54 -4.78 18.01
N GLU A 372 13.18 -5.85 17.29
CA GLU A 372 13.33 -5.96 15.85
C GLU A 372 12.37 -5.01 15.12
N LEU A 373 11.15 -4.83 15.64
CA LEU A 373 10.18 -3.88 15.10
C LEU A 373 10.72 -2.44 15.15
N ARG A 374 11.35 -2.02 16.26
CA ARG A 374 12.04 -0.72 16.35
C ARG A 374 13.24 -0.61 15.42
N ARG A 375 14.01 -1.70 15.25
CA ARG A 375 15.12 -1.72 14.31
C ARG A 375 14.65 -1.55 12.87
N ALA A 376 13.57 -2.21 12.49
CA ALA A 376 12.94 -2.05 11.17
C ALA A 376 12.45 -0.60 10.94
N ALA A 377 11.83 0.02 11.95
CA ALA A 377 11.47 1.44 11.90
C ALA A 377 12.67 2.36 11.65
N LEU A 378 13.80 2.09 12.29
CA LEU A 378 15.04 2.84 12.09
C LEU A 378 15.60 2.66 10.67
N ILE A 379 15.54 1.46 10.11
CA ILE A 379 15.95 1.17 8.73
C ILE A 379 15.10 1.98 7.75
N ILE A 380 13.78 2.05 7.95
CA ILE A 380 12.88 2.86 7.12
C ILE A 380 13.32 4.32 7.15
N ARG A 381 13.51 4.91 8.32
CA ARG A 381 13.90 6.34 8.47
C ARG A 381 15.21 6.69 7.80
N ASN A 382 16.16 5.76 7.79
CA ASN A 382 17.48 5.97 7.20
C ASN A 382 17.51 5.62 5.70
N SER A 383 16.41 5.13 5.13
CA SER A 383 16.33 4.79 3.71
C SER A 383 16.30 6.06 2.84
N ARG A 384 17.02 6.04 1.73
CA ARG A 384 16.93 7.09 0.71
C ARG A 384 15.57 7.15 0.00
N TYR A 385 14.76 6.12 0.13
CA TYR A 385 13.42 6.00 -0.48
C TYR A 385 12.31 6.40 0.48
N VAL A 386 12.63 6.93 1.66
CA VAL A 386 11.63 7.30 2.65
C VAL A 386 10.63 8.31 2.08
N THR A 387 9.34 7.99 2.20
CA THR A 387 8.22 8.88 1.87
C THR A 387 7.67 9.50 3.15
N ASP A 388 6.73 10.45 3.01
CA ASP A 388 6.00 10.95 4.17
C ASP A 388 5.23 9.83 4.87
N ALA A 389 4.53 9.00 4.08
CA ALA A 389 3.81 7.82 4.57
C ALA A 389 4.74 6.82 5.28
N LEU A 390 5.89 6.48 4.69
CA LEU A 390 6.88 5.61 5.34
C LEU A 390 7.48 6.22 6.61
N THR A 391 7.61 7.55 6.67
CA THR A 391 8.02 8.22 7.91
C THR A 391 6.98 8.02 9.01
N GLY A 392 5.70 8.27 8.69
CA GLY A 392 4.58 8.00 9.59
C GLY A 392 4.48 6.54 9.99
N PHE A 393 4.65 5.62 9.02
CA PHE A 393 4.65 4.18 9.27
C PHE A 393 5.79 3.75 10.21
N SER A 394 6.98 4.33 10.07
CA SER A 394 8.08 4.05 11.01
C SER A 394 7.74 4.47 12.45
N LYS A 395 7.05 5.60 12.62
CA LYS A 395 6.54 6.05 13.92
C LYS A 395 5.46 5.13 14.48
N PHE A 396 4.57 4.65 13.61
CA PHE A 396 3.59 3.65 13.97
C PHE A 396 4.25 2.35 14.49
N MET A 397 5.29 1.84 13.82
CA MET A 397 6.03 0.67 14.29
C MET A 397 6.65 0.88 15.69
N GLU A 398 7.21 2.06 15.94
CA GLU A 398 7.73 2.44 17.27
C GLU A 398 6.61 2.51 18.32
N ALA A 399 5.45 3.06 17.97
CA ALA A 399 4.27 3.13 18.84
C ALA A 399 3.74 1.71 19.16
N ARG A 400 3.65 0.85 18.15
CA ARG A 400 3.21 -0.54 18.31
C ARG A 400 4.13 -1.32 19.24
N ALA A 401 5.44 -1.14 19.08
CA ALA A 401 6.44 -1.73 20.00
C ALA A 401 6.29 -1.18 21.42
N ALA A 402 6.04 0.11 21.58
CA ALA A 402 5.84 0.73 22.88
C ALA A 402 4.58 0.19 23.61
N VAL A 403 3.49 -0.07 22.88
CA VAL A 403 2.29 -0.74 23.42
C VAL A 403 2.62 -2.16 23.86
N GLY A 404 3.30 -2.95 23.01
CA GLY A 404 3.70 -4.32 23.32
C GLY A 404 4.61 -4.42 24.55
N GLU A 405 5.42 -3.38 24.80
CA GLU A 405 6.28 -3.24 25.99
C GLU A 405 5.58 -2.55 27.17
N SER A 406 4.26 -2.36 27.13
CA SER A 406 3.46 -1.71 28.17
C SER A 406 3.85 -0.25 28.47
N ARG A 407 4.48 0.46 27.51
CA ARG A 407 4.90 1.86 27.60
C ARG A 407 3.86 2.80 26.98
N ARG A 408 2.67 2.84 27.58
CA ARG A 408 1.49 3.52 27.01
C ARG A 408 1.72 5.01 26.70
N LEU A 409 2.30 5.78 27.64
CA LEU A 409 2.57 7.21 27.42
C LEU A 409 3.51 7.48 26.24
N ALA A 410 4.53 6.63 26.05
CA ALA A 410 5.40 6.74 24.89
C ALA A 410 4.67 6.41 23.59
N ALA A 411 3.75 5.43 23.63
CA ALA A 411 2.92 5.10 22.49
C ALA A 411 2.00 6.26 22.09
N GLU A 412 1.32 6.89 23.03
CA GLU A 412 0.44 8.04 22.81
C GLU A 412 1.18 9.21 22.14
N GLN A 413 2.40 9.55 22.61
CA GLN A 413 3.24 10.58 22.00
C GLN A 413 3.64 10.22 20.54
N LEU A 414 3.97 8.97 20.29
CA LEU A 414 4.32 8.50 18.94
C LEU A 414 3.10 8.48 18.02
N ILE A 415 1.93 8.07 18.51
CA ILE A 415 0.67 8.11 17.76
C ILE A 415 0.32 9.54 17.36
N GLY A 416 0.50 10.52 18.26
CA GLY A 416 0.35 11.93 17.91
C GLY A 416 1.25 12.36 16.75
N GLN A 417 2.45 11.76 16.60
CA GLN A 417 3.31 11.99 15.42
C GLN A 417 2.80 11.25 14.18
N VAL A 418 2.28 10.03 14.33
CA VAL A 418 1.68 9.25 13.21
C VAL A 418 0.56 10.03 12.54
N LEU A 419 -0.29 10.71 13.30
CA LEU A 419 -1.42 11.49 12.79
C LEU A 419 -1.00 12.75 11.99
N GLN A 420 0.26 13.18 12.08
CA GLN A 420 0.76 14.35 11.34
C GLN A 420 1.14 14.01 9.89
N HIS A 421 1.17 12.72 9.52
CA HIS A 421 1.58 12.26 8.20
C HIS A 421 0.40 11.94 7.29
N LYS A 422 0.61 12.08 5.98
CA LYS A 422 -0.38 11.74 4.96
C LYS A 422 -0.08 10.38 4.33
N TYR A 423 -1.09 9.54 4.24
CA TYR A 423 -0.99 8.18 3.69
C TYR A 423 -1.64 8.16 2.29
N ALA A 424 -0.87 8.60 1.28
CA ALA A 424 -1.34 8.64 -0.10
C ALA A 424 -1.63 7.24 -0.68
N PHE A 425 -0.91 6.21 -0.20
CA PHE A 425 -1.20 4.82 -0.51
C PHE A 425 -2.22 4.30 0.49
N ALA A 426 -3.46 4.19 0.06
CA ALA A 426 -4.60 3.85 0.92
C ALA A 426 -4.40 2.56 1.77
N PRO A 427 -3.80 1.47 1.26
CA PRO A 427 -3.54 0.28 2.08
C PRO A 427 -2.65 0.54 3.31
N THR A 428 -1.68 1.46 3.25
CA THR A 428 -0.87 1.83 4.42
C THR A 428 -1.72 2.50 5.50
N GLY A 429 -2.53 3.48 5.09
CA GLY A 429 -3.43 4.16 6.03
C GLY A 429 -4.44 3.19 6.64
N TYR A 430 -5.00 2.31 5.83
CA TYR A 430 -5.96 1.30 6.29
C TYR A 430 -5.33 0.35 7.32
N PHE A 431 -4.15 -0.19 7.03
CA PHE A 431 -3.41 -1.05 7.96
C PHE A 431 -3.12 -0.33 9.29
N ILE A 432 -2.60 0.91 9.24
CA ILE A 432 -2.33 1.68 10.46
C ILE A 432 -3.62 1.92 11.26
N GLY A 433 -4.71 2.29 10.59
CA GLY A 433 -5.98 2.55 11.24
C GLY A 433 -6.54 1.33 11.95
N GLN A 434 -6.55 0.16 11.29
CA GLN A 434 -6.95 -1.09 11.91
C GLN A 434 -6.10 -1.43 13.14
N GLU A 435 -4.78 -1.33 13.02
CA GLU A 435 -3.86 -1.64 14.12
C GLU A 435 -3.99 -0.64 15.29
N LEU A 436 -4.23 0.65 15.04
CA LEU A 436 -4.52 1.61 16.09
C LEU A 436 -5.81 1.26 16.85
N GLY A 437 -6.84 0.81 16.14
CA GLY A 437 -8.05 0.28 16.75
C GLY A 437 -7.75 -0.91 17.68
N ASN A 438 -6.98 -1.90 17.18
CA ASN A 438 -6.55 -3.07 17.94
C ASN A 438 -5.69 -2.71 19.17
N MET A 439 -4.96 -1.62 19.10
CA MET A 439 -4.16 -1.08 20.22
C MET A 439 -4.97 -0.31 21.25
N GLY A 440 -6.28 -0.09 21.03
CA GLY A 440 -7.18 0.65 21.91
C GLY A 440 -7.13 2.17 21.71
N PHE A 441 -6.89 2.63 20.48
CA PHE A 441 -6.91 4.04 20.04
C PHE A 441 -7.95 4.27 18.93
N PRO A 442 -9.25 4.04 19.21
CA PRO A 442 -10.26 4.06 18.15
C PRO A 442 -10.51 5.45 17.56
N ALA A 443 -10.34 6.53 18.32
CA ALA A 443 -10.51 7.89 17.82
C ALA A 443 -9.39 8.28 16.84
N GLU A 444 -8.16 7.92 17.15
CA GLU A 444 -6.99 8.10 16.31
C GLU A 444 -7.06 7.24 15.05
N ALA A 445 -7.56 6.01 15.18
CA ALA A 445 -7.83 5.12 14.07
C ALA A 445 -8.81 5.75 13.07
N LEU A 446 -9.93 6.29 13.54
CA LEU A 446 -10.90 6.99 12.70
C LEU A 446 -10.30 8.20 11.98
N SER A 447 -9.41 8.96 12.65
CA SER A 447 -8.74 10.11 12.03
C SER A 447 -7.89 9.72 10.81
N ILE A 448 -7.36 8.49 10.76
CA ILE A 448 -6.61 7.97 9.61
C ILE A 448 -7.54 7.33 8.58
N LEU A 449 -8.57 6.60 9.02
CA LEU A 449 -9.43 5.83 8.12
C LEU A 449 -10.43 6.71 7.37
N THR A 450 -11.05 7.71 8.02
CA THR A 450 -12.07 8.55 7.41
C THR A 450 -11.62 9.20 6.08
N PRO A 451 -10.40 9.75 5.94
CA PRO A 451 -9.93 10.27 4.66
C PRO A 451 -9.79 9.25 3.53
N LEU A 452 -9.84 7.95 3.84
CA LEU A 452 -9.69 6.85 2.87
C LEU A 452 -11.02 6.36 2.30
N GLU A 453 -12.14 6.95 2.70
CA GLU A 453 -13.50 6.56 2.29
C GLU A 453 -13.61 6.37 0.77
N SER A 454 -13.11 7.32 -0.01
CA SER A 454 -13.17 7.25 -1.48
C SER A 454 -12.50 6.02 -2.09
N SER A 455 -11.48 5.47 -1.42
CA SER A 455 -10.74 4.28 -1.85
C SER A 455 -11.44 2.97 -1.46
N TYR A 456 -12.29 3.01 -0.42
CA TYR A 456 -12.91 1.82 0.19
C TYR A 456 -14.44 1.90 0.26
N LYS A 457 -15.09 2.84 -0.45
CA LYS A 457 -16.53 3.08 -0.41
C LYS A 457 -17.38 1.83 -0.67
N ASP A 458 -16.88 0.89 -1.47
CA ASP A 458 -17.55 -0.35 -1.85
C ASP A 458 -17.06 -1.58 -1.03
N SER A 459 -16.27 -1.35 0.04
CA SER A 459 -15.75 -2.40 0.92
C SER A 459 -16.59 -2.54 2.19
N THR A 460 -17.26 -3.67 2.34
CA THR A 460 -18.01 -4.02 3.56
C THR A 460 -17.10 -4.03 4.78
N GLU A 461 -15.91 -4.63 4.66
CA GLU A 461 -14.93 -4.73 5.75
C GLU A 461 -14.48 -3.35 6.26
N TYR A 462 -14.31 -2.39 5.35
CA TYR A 462 -13.99 -1.02 5.72
C TYR A 462 -15.10 -0.39 6.58
N TRP A 463 -16.35 -0.51 6.14
CA TRP A 463 -17.47 0.06 6.86
C TRP A 463 -17.75 -0.64 8.20
N GLU A 464 -17.56 -1.95 8.30
CA GLU A 464 -17.60 -2.68 9.57
C GLU A 464 -16.52 -2.19 10.55
N THR A 465 -15.31 -1.94 10.04
CA THR A 465 -14.20 -1.37 10.82
C THR A 465 -14.56 0.03 11.33
N ILE A 466 -15.05 0.92 10.45
CA ILE A 466 -15.51 2.27 10.84
C ILE A 466 -16.62 2.19 11.88
N PHE A 467 -17.61 1.32 11.66
CA PHE A 467 -18.74 1.13 12.60
C PHE A 467 -18.24 0.73 14.00
N THR A 468 -17.35 -0.25 14.06
CA THR A 468 -16.81 -0.76 15.34
C THR A 468 -15.99 0.31 16.06
N LEU A 469 -15.12 1.01 15.36
CA LEU A 469 -14.27 2.07 15.93
C LEU A 469 -15.09 3.28 16.36
N ALA A 470 -16.07 3.68 15.57
CA ALA A 470 -16.95 4.80 15.88
C ALA A 470 -17.85 4.50 17.09
N SER A 471 -18.34 3.27 17.19
CA SER A 471 -19.09 2.80 18.36
C SER A 471 -18.24 2.86 19.64
N SER A 472 -17.00 2.33 19.58
CA SER A 472 -16.11 2.30 20.75
C SER A 472 -15.56 3.66 21.16
N SER A 473 -15.44 4.61 20.22
CA SER A 473 -14.97 5.98 20.49
C SER A 473 -16.10 6.97 20.79
N GLY A 474 -17.36 6.56 20.61
CA GLY A 474 -18.52 7.45 20.75
C GLY A 474 -18.64 8.50 19.63
N ASN A 475 -18.00 8.29 18.49
CA ASN A 475 -18.05 9.20 17.35
C ASN A 475 -19.30 8.96 16.51
N TRP A 476 -20.30 9.79 16.72
CA TRP A 476 -21.64 9.60 16.17
C TRP A 476 -21.72 9.69 14.64
N GLU A 477 -21.12 10.69 14.04
CA GLU A 477 -21.22 10.92 12.59
C GLU A 477 -20.61 9.77 11.75
N PRO A 478 -19.39 9.32 12.03
CA PRO A 478 -18.85 8.12 11.37
C PRO A 478 -19.68 6.85 11.64
N LEU A 479 -20.24 6.71 12.84
CA LEU A 479 -21.08 5.55 13.19
C LEU A 479 -22.34 5.48 12.33
N PHE A 480 -23.04 6.62 12.20
CA PHE A 480 -24.23 6.72 11.39
C PHE A 480 -23.95 6.49 9.90
N ASN A 481 -22.90 7.12 9.38
CA ASN A 481 -22.46 6.95 8.00
C ASN A 481 -22.11 5.49 7.69
N ALA A 482 -21.39 4.82 8.58
CA ALA A 482 -21.04 3.42 8.42
C ALA A 482 -22.26 2.52 8.41
N ALA A 483 -23.19 2.72 9.34
CA ALA A 483 -24.42 1.93 9.40
C ALA A 483 -25.30 2.10 8.14
N GLU A 484 -25.41 3.32 7.63
CA GLU A 484 -26.17 3.61 6.39
C GLU A 484 -25.53 2.93 5.18
N ASN A 485 -24.17 2.97 5.05
CA ASN A 485 -23.47 2.32 3.96
C ASN A 485 -23.57 0.78 4.05
N LEU A 486 -23.39 0.20 5.22
CA LEU A 486 -23.55 -1.25 5.43
C LEU A 486 -24.96 -1.72 5.06
N TYR A 487 -25.98 -1.01 5.52
CA TYR A 487 -27.37 -1.30 5.14
C TYR A 487 -27.58 -1.18 3.61
N ARG A 488 -27.04 -0.15 2.97
CA ARG A 488 -27.18 0.03 1.52
C ARG A 488 -26.49 -1.05 0.71
N MET A 489 -25.35 -1.58 1.20
CA MET A 489 -24.58 -2.64 0.55
C MET A 489 -25.26 -4.01 0.67
N ASP A 490 -25.82 -4.31 1.83
CA ASP A 490 -26.52 -5.57 2.09
C ASP A 490 -27.76 -5.34 2.96
N PRO A 491 -28.89 -4.94 2.35
CA PRO A 491 -30.15 -4.73 3.07
C PRO A 491 -30.76 -6.00 3.68
N ASP A 492 -30.33 -7.17 3.19
CA ASP A 492 -30.80 -8.46 3.70
C ASP A 492 -30.07 -8.89 4.95
N ASN A 493 -28.93 -8.29 5.27
CA ASN A 493 -28.20 -8.54 6.50
C ASN A 493 -28.96 -7.96 7.69
N TRP A 494 -29.39 -8.89 8.56
CA TRP A 494 -30.17 -8.53 9.74
C TRP A 494 -29.44 -7.52 10.65
N ALA A 495 -28.14 -7.71 10.90
CA ALA A 495 -27.39 -6.86 11.81
C ALA A 495 -27.27 -5.43 11.26
N TYR A 496 -26.97 -5.27 9.98
CA TYR A 496 -26.84 -3.96 9.34
C TYR A 496 -28.16 -3.21 9.36
N THR A 497 -29.25 -3.89 8.99
CA THR A 497 -30.59 -3.29 8.96
C THR A 497 -31.04 -2.90 10.36
N ASN A 498 -30.81 -3.74 11.38
CA ASN A 498 -31.16 -3.44 12.77
C ASN A 498 -30.33 -2.27 13.33
N ASN A 499 -29.03 -2.25 13.08
CA ASN A 499 -28.16 -1.18 13.55
C ASN A 499 -28.54 0.17 12.93
N TYR A 500 -28.80 0.20 11.62
CA TYR A 500 -29.24 1.41 10.94
C TYR A 500 -30.60 1.91 11.46
N ALA A 501 -31.56 1.00 11.67
CA ALA A 501 -32.86 1.34 12.26
C ALA A 501 -32.70 1.91 13.68
N ALA A 502 -31.87 1.31 14.53
CA ALA A 502 -31.60 1.80 15.88
C ALA A 502 -31.02 3.22 15.90
N LEU A 503 -30.09 3.50 14.98
CA LEU A 503 -29.48 4.83 14.86
C LEU A 503 -30.47 5.88 14.32
N LEU A 504 -31.33 5.52 13.35
CA LEU A 504 -32.43 6.39 12.90
C LEU A 504 -33.37 6.75 14.05
N LEU A 505 -33.70 5.77 14.92
CA LEU A 505 -34.57 5.96 16.09
C LEU A 505 -33.90 6.85 17.13
N SER A 506 -32.63 6.61 17.45
CA SER A 506 -31.88 7.42 18.40
C SER A 506 -31.85 8.90 17.99
N GLU A 507 -31.69 9.18 16.71
CA GLU A 507 -31.71 10.55 16.17
C GLU A 507 -33.14 11.09 15.91
N ARG A 508 -34.18 10.27 16.12
CA ARG A 508 -35.58 10.60 15.77
C ARG A 508 -35.77 11.03 14.32
N ARG A 509 -34.92 10.52 13.43
CA ARG A 509 -34.94 10.79 11.99
C ARG A 509 -35.73 9.71 11.25
N LYS A 510 -36.46 10.12 10.23
CA LYS A 510 -37.21 9.22 9.31
C LYS A 510 -37.95 8.08 10.06
N PRO A 511 -38.82 8.40 11.04
CA PRO A 511 -39.45 7.36 11.86
C PRO A 511 -40.31 6.37 11.05
N GLU A 512 -40.85 6.79 9.90
CA GLU A 512 -41.59 5.93 8.96
C GLU A 512 -40.67 4.88 8.33
N THR A 513 -39.47 5.28 7.91
CA THR A 513 -38.43 4.35 7.42
C THR A 513 -38.05 3.35 8.50
N ALA A 514 -37.86 3.81 9.74
CA ALA A 514 -37.53 2.94 10.86
C ALA A 514 -38.65 1.90 11.15
N VAL A 515 -39.96 2.28 11.03
CA VAL A 515 -41.06 1.33 11.12
C VAL A 515 -40.98 0.27 10.03
N SER A 516 -40.74 0.67 8.80
CA SER A 516 -40.63 -0.27 7.67
C SER A 516 -39.49 -1.26 7.87
N LEU A 517 -38.30 -0.77 8.22
CA LEU A 517 -37.10 -1.60 8.44
C LEU A 517 -37.31 -2.59 9.58
N THR A 518 -37.78 -2.10 10.73
CA THR A 518 -38.00 -2.96 11.91
C THR A 518 -39.16 -3.96 11.73
N TYR A 519 -40.19 -3.58 10.99
CA TYR A 519 -41.27 -4.52 10.63
C TYR A 519 -40.75 -5.64 9.72
N GLU A 520 -39.96 -5.28 8.74
CA GLU A 520 -39.32 -6.24 7.82
C GLU A 520 -38.42 -7.23 8.57
N LEU A 521 -37.60 -6.74 9.49
CA LEU A 521 -36.74 -7.58 10.36
C LEU A 521 -37.54 -8.59 11.19
N MET A 522 -38.68 -8.19 11.71
CA MET A 522 -39.51 -9.09 12.51
C MET A 522 -40.19 -10.18 11.67
N ASN A 523 -40.53 -9.88 10.42
CA ASN A 523 -41.21 -10.83 9.53
C ASN A 523 -40.27 -11.80 8.81
N ARG A 524 -39.01 -11.44 8.62
CA ARG A 524 -38.00 -12.29 7.93
C ARG A 524 -37.50 -13.43 8.83
N ASN A 525 -37.49 -13.27 10.15
CA ASN A 525 -36.91 -14.24 11.07
C ASN A 525 -37.98 -14.99 11.87
N LYS A 526 -37.97 -16.33 11.83
CA LYS A 526 -38.79 -17.18 12.69
C LYS A 526 -38.49 -16.99 14.18
N ASN A 527 -37.25 -16.62 14.53
CA ASN A 527 -36.83 -16.27 15.90
C ASN A 527 -36.60 -14.75 15.95
N VAL A 528 -37.63 -14.05 16.40
CA VAL A 528 -37.59 -12.58 16.49
C VAL A 528 -36.57 -12.15 17.57
N ASN A 529 -35.57 -11.38 17.19
CA ASN A 529 -34.59 -10.83 18.14
C ASN A 529 -35.26 -9.75 19.01
N ILE A 530 -35.05 -9.80 20.30
CA ILE A 530 -35.63 -8.86 21.28
C ILE A 530 -35.24 -7.41 20.96
N ALA A 531 -33.98 -7.14 20.51
CA ALA A 531 -33.55 -5.81 20.11
C ALA A 531 -34.41 -5.23 18.98
N SER A 532 -34.77 -6.05 17.97
CA SER A 532 -35.65 -5.60 16.88
C SER A 532 -37.09 -5.32 17.37
N VAL A 533 -37.58 -6.03 18.37
CA VAL A 533 -38.91 -5.76 18.97
C VAL A 533 -38.88 -4.42 19.70
N ILE A 534 -37.83 -4.14 20.48
CA ILE A 534 -37.64 -2.85 21.17
C ILE A 534 -37.60 -1.72 20.16
N ASN A 535 -36.78 -1.87 19.12
CA ASN A 535 -36.65 -0.88 18.05
C ASN A 535 -37.98 -0.66 17.32
N HIS A 536 -38.72 -1.74 17.03
CA HIS A 536 -40.03 -1.62 16.37
C HIS A 536 -41.08 -0.91 17.25
N ALA A 537 -41.11 -1.22 18.53
CA ALA A 537 -42.00 -0.55 19.47
C ALA A 537 -41.68 0.96 19.55
N LEU A 538 -40.42 1.31 19.64
CA LEU A 538 -40.00 2.72 19.62
C LEU A 538 -40.37 3.41 18.29
N ALA A 539 -40.14 2.75 17.16
CA ALA A 539 -40.52 3.25 15.83
C ALA A 539 -42.02 3.53 15.72
N LEU A 540 -42.86 2.61 16.23
CA LEU A 540 -44.31 2.80 16.29
C LEU A 540 -44.67 4.02 17.15
N ALA A 541 -44.04 4.19 18.31
CA ALA A 541 -44.31 5.31 19.20
C ALA A 541 -43.92 6.66 18.57
N LEU A 542 -42.80 6.72 17.87
CA LEU A 542 -42.38 7.93 17.09
C LEU A 542 -43.38 8.26 15.99
N ASN A 543 -44.11 7.26 15.46
CA ASN A 543 -45.21 7.41 14.51
C ASN A 543 -46.58 7.53 15.18
N ARG A 544 -46.65 7.82 16.50
CA ARG A 544 -47.87 8.00 17.30
C ARG A 544 -48.77 6.76 17.41
N ARG A 545 -48.27 5.56 17.09
CA ARG A 545 -48.97 4.28 17.21
C ARG A 545 -48.76 3.67 18.61
N PHE A 546 -49.12 4.42 19.65
CA PHE A 546 -48.78 4.08 21.06
C PHE A 546 -49.38 2.78 21.56
N VAL A 547 -50.60 2.42 21.13
CA VAL A 547 -51.25 1.18 21.56
C VAL A 547 -50.44 -0.03 21.12
N GLU A 548 -50.08 -0.06 19.85
CA GLU A 548 -49.29 -1.13 19.28
C GLU A 548 -47.86 -1.17 19.87
N ALA A 549 -47.24 -0.01 20.07
CA ALA A 549 -45.94 0.08 20.71
C ALA A 549 -45.93 -0.59 22.11
N VAL A 550 -46.94 -0.29 22.94
CA VAL A 550 -47.07 -0.88 24.26
C VAL A 550 -47.32 -2.39 24.19
N GLU A 551 -48.12 -2.86 23.21
CA GLU A 551 -48.37 -4.31 23.02
C GLU A 551 -47.09 -5.08 22.68
N TYR A 552 -46.22 -4.50 21.82
CA TYR A 552 -44.93 -5.12 21.51
C TYR A 552 -44.01 -5.13 22.73
N MET A 553 -43.90 -4.06 23.48
CA MET A 553 -43.05 -3.98 24.67
C MET A 553 -43.52 -4.96 25.77
N LYS A 554 -44.82 -5.15 25.94
CA LYS A 554 -45.40 -6.12 26.93
C LYS A 554 -45.09 -7.58 26.59
N LYS A 555 -44.81 -7.91 25.33
CA LYS A 555 -44.43 -9.26 24.90
C LYS A 555 -42.99 -9.61 25.27
N ILE A 556 -42.18 -8.63 25.67
CA ILE A 556 -40.78 -8.84 26.04
C ILE A 556 -40.72 -9.29 27.51
N PRO A 557 -40.19 -10.46 27.80
CA PRO A 557 -40.01 -10.91 29.18
C PRO A 557 -38.83 -10.18 29.80
N SER A 558 -39.10 -9.16 30.61
CA SER A 558 -38.06 -8.29 31.20
C SER A 558 -37.04 -9.06 32.06
N GLU A 559 -37.41 -10.20 32.59
CA GLU A 559 -36.58 -11.06 33.46
C GLU A 559 -35.48 -11.81 32.69
N THR A 560 -35.63 -11.95 31.36
CA THR A 560 -34.68 -12.67 30.47
C THR A 560 -33.83 -11.76 29.63
N LEU A 561 -33.91 -10.45 29.85
CA LEU A 561 -33.12 -9.48 29.09
C LEU A 561 -31.62 -9.60 29.44
N SER A 562 -30.77 -9.64 28.39
CA SER A 562 -29.33 -9.49 28.59
C SER A 562 -29.01 -8.11 29.15
N ALA A 563 -27.93 -8.00 29.93
CA ALA A 563 -27.48 -6.72 30.50
C ALA A 563 -27.26 -5.62 29.48
N GLU A 564 -26.98 -6.00 28.23
CA GLU A 564 -26.76 -5.07 27.11
C GLU A 564 -28.06 -4.45 26.58
N LEU A 565 -29.18 -5.17 26.67
CA LEU A 565 -30.49 -4.71 26.17
C LEU A 565 -31.27 -3.89 27.19
N VAL A 566 -30.96 -4.03 28.48
CA VAL A 566 -31.69 -3.35 29.56
C VAL A 566 -31.72 -1.82 29.39
N PRO A 567 -30.61 -1.11 29.06
CA PRO A 567 -30.66 0.33 28.90
C PRO A 567 -31.61 0.76 27.78
N GLY A 568 -31.52 0.14 26.61
CA GLY A 568 -32.38 0.42 25.45
C GLY A 568 -33.86 0.10 25.74
N TYR A 569 -34.13 -1.00 26.44
CA TYR A 569 -35.48 -1.37 26.85
C TYR A 569 -36.10 -0.33 27.79
N ASN A 570 -35.37 0.08 28.83
CA ASN A 570 -35.85 1.11 29.76
C ASN A 570 -36.06 2.45 29.07
N MET A 571 -35.13 2.83 28.19
CA MET A 571 -35.22 4.04 27.39
C MET A 571 -36.45 4.02 26.46
N ALA A 572 -36.71 2.90 25.79
CA ALA A 572 -37.90 2.76 24.93
C ALA A 572 -39.22 2.88 25.75
N TRP A 573 -39.32 2.22 26.88
CA TRP A 573 -40.47 2.39 27.77
C TRP A 573 -40.65 3.83 28.24
N PHE A 574 -39.56 4.49 28.67
CA PHE A 574 -39.56 5.89 29.07
C PHE A 574 -40.11 6.78 27.95
N GLU A 575 -39.58 6.67 26.73
CA GLU A 575 -40.02 7.49 25.61
C GLU A 575 -41.43 7.21 25.17
N ILE A 576 -41.84 5.94 25.09
CA ILE A 576 -43.23 5.54 24.75
C ILE A 576 -44.22 6.11 25.76
N ALA A 577 -43.98 5.94 27.06
CA ALA A 577 -44.83 6.45 28.12
C ALA A 577 -44.90 7.98 28.14
N TYR A 578 -43.75 8.65 28.00
CA TYR A 578 -43.71 10.13 27.93
C TYR A 578 -44.51 10.70 26.76
N ARG A 579 -44.34 10.13 25.56
CA ARG A 579 -45.08 10.56 24.36
C ARG A 579 -46.57 10.28 24.42
N LYS A 580 -46.93 9.22 25.11
CA LYS A 580 -48.33 8.85 25.40
C LYS A 580 -48.95 9.72 26.49
N LYS A 581 -48.13 10.55 27.18
CA LYS A 581 -48.51 11.36 28.37
C LYS A 581 -48.84 10.54 29.60
N ASP A 582 -48.33 9.32 29.72
CA ASP A 582 -48.37 8.47 30.89
C ASP A 582 -47.15 8.76 31.77
N PHE A 583 -47.21 9.89 32.49
CA PHE A 583 -46.06 10.43 33.19
C PHE A 583 -45.62 9.60 34.39
N ASP A 584 -46.51 8.81 34.99
CA ASP A 584 -46.18 7.93 36.11
C ASP A 584 -45.30 6.77 35.63
N THR A 585 -45.71 6.09 34.56
CA THR A 585 -44.91 5.05 33.90
C THR A 585 -43.58 5.64 33.35
N ALA A 586 -43.61 6.85 32.81
CA ALA A 586 -42.40 7.50 32.33
C ALA A 586 -41.38 7.76 33.44
N ARG A 587 -41.81 8.24 34.63
CA ARG A 587 -40.95 8.41 35.81
C ARG A 587 -40.35 7.09 36.29
N GLU A 588 -41.16 6.05 36.34
CA GLU A 588 -40.72 4.72 36.79
C GLU A 588 -39.57 4.20 35.93
N TYR A 589 -39.70 4.29 34.59
CA TYR A 589 -38.67 3.78 33.68
C TYR A 589 -37.48 4.71 33.57
N ALA A 590 -37.68 6.03 33.64
CA ALA A 590 -36.57 7.00 33.63
C ALA A 590 -35.55 6.72 34.77
N LEU A 591 -36.03 6.38 35.97
CA LEU A 591 -35.17 6.03 37.11
C LEU A 591 -34.35 4.74 36.90
N LYS A 592 -34.75 3.90 35.93
CA LYS A 592 -34.07 2.64 35.58
C LYS A 592 -33.09 2.81 34.41
N VAL A 593 -33.08 3.96 33.76
CA VAL A 593 -32.22 4.23 32.60
C VAL A 593 -30.78 4.42 33.06
N ASP A 594 -29.86 3.66 32.48
CA ASP A 594 -28.41 3.89 32.59
C ASP A 594 -27.97 4.84 31.48
N VAL A 595 -27.91 6.11 31.81
CA VAL A 595 -27.64 7.22 30.83
C VAL A 595 -26.29 7.10 30.14
N ASP A 596 -25.29 6.50 30.79
CA ASP A 596 -23.96 6.35 30.24
C ASP A 596 -23.87 5.27 29.14
N LYS A 597 -24.86 4.39 29.09
CA LYS A 597 -24.99 3.33 28.08
C LYS A 597 -25.93 3.67 26.94
N LEU A 598 -26.52 4.86 26.92
CA LEU A 598 -27.40 5.29 25.86
C LEU A 598 -26.64 5.77 24.63
N LEU A 599 -27.26 5.62 23.47
CA LEU A 599 -26.82 6.28 22.25
C LEU A 599 -26.93 7.83 22.41
N PRO A 600 -26.08 8.61 21.75
CA PRO A 600 -26.05 10.07 21.95
C PRO A 600 -27.39 10.78 21.78
N GLY A 601 -28.15 10.43 20.75
CA GLY A 601 -29.48 11.02 20.53
C GLY A 601 -30.51 10.62 21.61
N ASP A 602 -30.42 9.38 22.13
CA ASP A 602 -31.26 8.94 23.25
C ASP A 602 -30.88 9.63 24.54
N LYS A 603 -29.58 9.81 24.79
CA LYS A 603 -29.07 10.56 25.94
C LYS A 603 -29.54 12.03 25.93
N LEU A 604 -29.47 12.66 24.77
CA LEU A 604 -29.96 14.04 24.62
C LEU A 604 -31.45 14.13 24.92
N PHE A 605 -32.24 13.26 24.28
CA PHE A 605 -33.69 13.21 24.52
C PHE A 605 -34.04 12.94 26.00
N TYR A 606 -33.31 12.00 26.63
CA TYR A 606 -33.55 11.70 28.05
C TYR A 606 -33.29 12.93 28.90
N LEU A 607 -32.19 13.60 28.77
CA LEU A 607 -31.84 14.78 29.59
C LEU A 607 -32.84 15.92 29.41
N GLU A 608 -33.19 16.29 28.18
CA GLU A 608 -34.18 17.34 27.89
C GLU A 608 -35.58 17.01 28.43
N THR A 609 -35.97 15.72 28.37
CA THR A 609 -37.30 15.27 28.75
C THR A 609 -37.39 15.04 30.25
N TRP A 610 -36.34 14.55 30.91
CA TRP A 610 -36.30 14.31 32.35
C TRP A 610 -36.47 15.59 33.16
N ASP A 611 -35.82 16.66 32.75
CA ASP A 611 -35.97 17.98 33.40
C ASP A 611 -37.40 18.49 33.29
N THR A 612 -38.00 18.32 32.10
CA THR A 612 -39.40 18.68 31.86
C THR A 612 -40.36 17.84 32.73
N LEU A 613 -40.12 16.50 32.81
CA LEU A 613 -40.95 15.59 33.55
C LEU A 613 -40.95 15.87 35.07
N ASN A 614 -39.81 16.34 35.60
CA ASN A 614 -39.69 16.70 37.02
C ASN A 614 -40.40 18.02 37.38
N THR A 615 -40.70 18.88 36.39
CA THR A 615 -41.43 20.15 36.59
C THR A 615 -42.94 19.96 36.46
N ILE A 616 -43.41 18.86 35.88
CA ILE A 616 -44.84 18.54 35.77
C ILE A 616 -45.25 17.86 37.07
N GLN A 617 -46.01 18.59 37.94
CA GLN A 617 -46.61 18.06 39.16
C GLN A 617 -47.88 17.28 38.86
#